data_a165fcefa6978366af2b38c6e9b48830
#
_entry.id   a165fcefa6978366af2b38c6e9b48830
#
_cell.length_a   1.000
_cell.length_b   1.000
_cell.length_c   1.000
_cell.angle_alpha   90.00
_cell.angle_beta   90.00
_cell.angle_gamma   90.00
#
_symmetry.space_group_name_H-M   'P 1'
#
loop_
_entity.id
_entity.type
_entity.pdbx_description
1 polymer ?
#
loop_
_entity_poly.entity_id
_entity_poly.type
_entity_poly.pdbx_seq_one_letter_code
_entity_poly.pdbx_strand_id
1 'polypeptide(L)'
;LTTPRHYAYVKIAEGCDRHCAYCAIPIITGKHVSRPKAEILQEVRDMVAEGVKEFQIIAQELTYYGIDLDGKHHITDLISDMADIPGVKWIRLHYAYPNQFPMDLLDVMREKENVCSYLDIALQHISDHMLTRMRRHVSKQETIELIKQFRERVPGIHIRTTLMVGFPGETDEDFAELMELSLIHISEPTR
;
A
#
# COMPACT_ATOMS: atom_id res chain seq x y z
N LEU A 1 18.53 -7.58 -14.28
CA LEU A 1 18.12 -6.74 -13.15
C LEU A 1 19.00 -5.49 -13.09
N THR A 2 18.38 -4.33 -12.91
CA THR A 2 19.08 -3.05 -12.68
C THR A 2 19.31 -2.76 -11.18
N THR A 3 18.70 -3.56 -10.32
CA THR A 3 18.85 -3.53 -8.86
C THR A 3 20.05 -4.38 -8.40
N PRO A 4 20.59 -4.18 -7.18
CA PRO A 4 21.46 -5.14 -6.54
C PRO A 4 20.85 -6.55 -6.53
N ARG A 5 21.69 -7.59 -6.64
CA ARG A 5 21.23 -8.97 -6.87
C ARG A 5 20.34 -9.56 -5.78
N HIS A 6 20.32 -8.98 -4.57
CA HIS A 6 19.57 -9.52 -3.43
C HIS A 6 18.12 -9.11 -3.40
N TYR A 7 17.70 -8.05 -4.11
CA TYR A 7 16.29 -7.64 -4.18
C TYR A 7 15.84 -7.24 -5.59
N ALA A 8 14.54 -7.31 -5.82
CA ALA A 8 13.91 -6.88 -7.07
C ALA A 8 12.57 -6.21 -6.82
N TYR A 9 12.17 -5.35 -7.75
CA TYR A 9 10.81 -4.80 -7.81
C TYR A 9 9.94 -5.71 -8.68
N VAL A 10 8.76 -6.04 -8.17
CA VAL A 10 7.75 -6.80 -8.91
C VAL A 10 6.53 -5.93 -9.11
N LYS A 11 6.32 -5.48 -10.33
CA LYS A 11 5.15 -4.69 -10.70
C LYS A 11 3.98 -5.62 -10.98
N ILE A 12 2.91 -5.51 -10.18
CA ILE A 12 1.75 -6.42 -10.26
C ILE A 12 0.57 -5.86 -11.06
N ALA A 13 0.53 -4.54 -11.25
CA ALA A 13 -0.50 -3.86 -12.03
C ALA A 13 0.02 -2.56 -12.62
N GLU A 14 -0.67 -2.04 -13.63
CA GLU A 14 -0.43 -0.75 -14.27
C GLU A 14 -1.69 0.11 -14.17
N GLY A 15 -1.54 1.44 -14.14
CA GLY A 15 -2.65 2.38 -14.09
C GLY A 15 -3.33 2.46 -12.72
N CYS A 16 -4.33 3.36 -12.62
CA CYS A 16 -5.05 3.59 -11.37
C CYS A 16 -6.43 4.18 -11.64
N ASP A 17 -7.47 3.63 -11.01
CA ASP A 17 -8.85 4.10 -11.11
C ASP A 17 -9.24 5.10 -10.01
N ARG A 18 -8.30 5.47 -9.13
CA ARG A 18 -8.50 6.52 -8.14
C ARG A 18 -8.35 7.89 -8.80
N HIS A 19 -9.35 8.73 -8.68
CA HIS A 19 -9.37 10.08 -9.27
C HIS A 19 -9.01 11.15 -8.24
N CYS A 20 -7.90 10.96 -7.52
CA CYS A 20 -7.40 11.96 -6.57
C CYS A 20 -7.13 13.28 -7.30
N ALA A 21 -7.59 14.40 -6.73
CA ALA A 21 -7.59 15.71 -7.41
C ALA A 21 -6.20 16.28 -7.76
N TYR A 22 -5.16 15.77 -7.13
CA TYR A 22 -3.75 16.17 -7.34
C TYR A 22 -2.96 15.21 -8.24
N CYS A 23 -3.60 14.12 -8.74
CA CYS A 23 -2.89 13.03 -9.38
C CYS A 23 -3.19 12.93 -10.87
N ALA A 24 -2.15 12.90 -11.68
CA ALA A 24 -2.24 12.75 -13.14
C ALA A 24 -2.11 11.28 -13.61
N ILE A 25 -1.89 10.33 -12.71
CA ILE A 25 -1.68 8.92 -13.05
C ILE A 25 -2.79 8.36 -13.96
N PRO A 26 -4.09 8.53 -13.67
CA PRO A 26 -5.15 8.01 -14.55
C PRO A 26 -5.09 8.56 -15.98
N ILE A 27 -4.56 9.77 -16.16
CA ILE A 27 -4.42 10.42 -17.48
C ILE A 27 -3.17 9.87 -18.21
N ILE A 28 -2.08 9.62 -17.47
CA ILE A 28 -0.78 9.21 -18.03
C ILE A 28 -0.75 7.72 -18.34
N THR A 29 -1.22 6.88 -17.41
CA THR A 29 -1.11 5.42 -17.49
C THR A 29 -2.44 4.71 -17.77
N GLY A 30 -3.56 5.44 -17.71
CA GLY A 30 -4.89 4.88 -17.94
C GLY A 30 -5.48 4.15 -16.73
N LYS A 31 -6.47 3.31 -17.02
CA LYS A 31 -7.17 2.50 -16.01
C LYS A 31 -6.27 1.45 -15.38
N HIS A 32 -6.66 1.01 -14.20
CA HIS A 32 -6.01 -0.10 -13.52
C HIS A 32 -6.13 -1.40 -14.34
N VAL A 33 -5.00 -2.06 -14.57
CA VAL A 33 -4.90 -3.36 -15.26
C VAL A 33 -3.98 -4.26 -14.46
N SER A 34 -4.54 -5.31 -13.89
CA SER A 34 -3.80 -6.32 -13.14
C SER A 34 -3.04 -7.27 -14.07
N ARG A 35 -1.81 -7.59 -13.71
CA ARG A 35 -1.06 -8.66 -14.40
C ARG A 35 -1.60 -10.03 -13.97
N PRO A 36 -1.57 -11.04 -14.88
CA PRO A 36 -1.95 -12.40 -14.54
C PRO A 36 -1.12 -12.96 -13.36
N LYS A 37 -1.80 -13.49 -12.33
CA LYS A 37 -1.16 -14.05 -11.13
C LYS A 37 -0.08 -15.09 -11.46
N ALA A 38 -0.37 -15.99 -12.43
CA ALA A 38 0.56 -17.05 -12.83
C ALA A 38 1.88 -16.48 -13.38
N GLU A 39 1.82 -15.39 -14.16
CA GLU A 39 3.01 -14.72 -14.71
C GLU A 39 3.85 -14.07 -13.60
N ILE A 40 3.20 -13.41 -12.66
CA ILE A 40 3.87 -12.77 -11.51
C ILE A 40 4.60 -13.84 -10.68
N LEU A 41 3.91 -14.93 -10.34
CA LEU A 41 4.51 -16.02 -9.55
C LEU A 41 5.65 -16.71 -10.32
N GLN A 42 5.56 -16.84 -11.64
CA GLN A 42 6.65 -17.40 -12.44
C GLN A 42 7.86 -16.46 -12.46
N GLU A 43 7.65 -15.17 -12.68
CA GLU A 43 8.70 -14.15 -12.60
C GLU A 43 9.44 -14.17 -11.26
N VAL A 44 8.71 -14.31 -10.15
CA VAL A 44 9.32 -14.43 -8.81
C VAL A 44 10.16 -15.69 -8.70
N ARG A 45 9.69 -16.85 -9.18
CA ARG A 45 10.47 -18.11 -9.17
C ARG A 45 11.77 -17.98 -9.99
N ASP A 46 11.70 -17.36 -11.14
CA ASP A 46 12.87 -17.16 -12.01
C ASP A 46 13.89 -16.25 -11.34
N MET A 47 13.45 -15.15 -10.72
CA MET A 47 14.33 -14.27 -9.95
C MET A 47 14.92 -14.94 -8.70
N VAL A 48 14.16 -15.80 -8.01
CA VAL A 48 14.70 -16.60 -6.89
C VAL A 48 15.81 -17.53 -7.39
N ALA A 49 15.64 -18.17 -8.55
CA ALA A 49 16.67 -19.01 -9.15
C ALA A 49 17.94 -18.22 -9.50
N GLU A 50 17.83 -16.94 -9.84
CA GLU A 50 18.94 -16.00 -10.05
C GLU A 50 19.56 -15.49 -8.74
N GLY A 51 18.97 -15.82 -7.57
CA GLY A 51 19.52 -15.49 -6.25
C GLY A 51 18.84 -14.31 -5.54
N VAL A 52 17.79 -13.73 -6.11
CA VAL A 52 16.99 -12.68 -5.44
C VAL A 52 16.32 -13.24 -4.18
N LYS A 53 16.30 -12.46 -3.11
CA LYS A 53 15.78 -12.87 -1.79
C LYS A 53 14.67 -11.97 -1.29
N GLU A 54 14.66 -10.68 -1.67
CA GLU A 54 13.67 -9.69 -1.26
C GLU A 54 12.91 -9.16 -2.48
N PHE A 55 11.57 -9.08 -2.35
CA PHE A 55 10.67 -8.64 -3.40
C PHE A 55 9.89 -7.41 -2.94
N GLN A 56 10.10 -6.29 -3.64
CA GLN A 56 9.38 -5.04 -3.46
C GLN A 56 8.16 -5.06 -4.37
N ILE A 57 6.97 -5.28 -3.83
CA ILE A 57 5.74 -5.37 -4.61
C ILE A 57 5.21 -3.97 -4.86
N ILE A 58 5.06 -3.61 -6.12
CA ILE A 58 4.69 -2.27 -6.54
C ILE A 58 3.53 -2.25 -7.52
N ALA A 59 2.71 -1.22 -7.42
CA ALA A 59 1.72 -0.76 -8.39
C ALA A 59 1.44 0.71 -8.10
N GLN A 60 0.68 1.41 -8.96
CA GLN A 60 0.20 2.75 -8.64
C GLN A 60 -0.84 2.74 -7.50
N GLU A 61 -1.59 1.65 -7.38
CA GLU A 61 -2.47 1.34 -6.26
C GLU A 61 -2.46 -0.18 -6.03
N LEU A 62 -1.70 -0.61 -5.02
CA LEU A 62 -1.43 -2.02 -4.76
C LEU A 62 -2.68 -2.81 -4.37
N THR A 63 -3.49 -2.23 -3.49
CA THR A 63 -4.63 -2.92 -2.89
C THR A 63 -5.77 -3.18 -3.86
N TYR A 64 -5.75 -2.53 -5.03
CA TYR A 64 -6.75 -2.68 -6.08
C TYR A 64 -6.53 -3.88 -7.00
N TYR A 65 -5.41 -4.61 -6.81
CA TYR A 65 -5.09 -5.78 -7.63
C TYR A 65 -6.22 -6.80 -7.66
N GLY A 66 -6.64 -7.17 -8.86
CA GLY A 66 -7.70 -8.13 -9.15
C GLY A 66 -9.08 -7.54 -9.39
N ILE A 67 -9.37 -6.32 -8.93
CA ILE A 67 -10.69 -5.67 -9.07
C ILE A 67 -11.14 -5.58 -10.52
N ASP A 68 -10.22 -5.34 -11.44
CA ASP A 68 -10.48 -5.26 -12.88
C ASP A 68 -10.80 -6.63 -13.51
N LEU A 69 -10.51 -7.73 -12.83
CA LEU A 69 -10.74 -9.08 -13.33
C LEU A 69 -12.16 -9.60 -13.04
N ASP A 70 -12.61 -9.48 -11.78
CA ASP A 70 -13.89 -10.02 -11.32
C ASP A 70 -14.59 -9.18 -10.24
N GLY A 71 -14.10 -7.97 -9.97
CA GLY A 71 -14.66 -7.07 -8.95
C GLY A 71 -14.22 -7.39 -7.52
N LYS A 72 -13.21 -8.26 -7.32
CA LYS A 72 -12.69 -8.63 -6.00
C LYS A 72 -11.22 -8.29 -5.84
N HIS A 73 -10.81 -8.02 -4.60
CA HIS A 73 -9.39 -7.90 -4.26
C HIS A 73 -8.72 -9.27 -4.27
N HIS A 74 -7.66 -9.42 -5.05
CA HIS A 74 -6.84 -10.65 -5.14
C HIS A 74 -5.42 -10.47 -4.59
N ILE A 75 -5.14 -9.31 -3.99
CA ILE A 75 -3.80 -9.02 -3.46
C ILE A 75 -3.41 -9.98 -2.34
N THR A 76 -4.35 -10.33 -1.45
CA THR A 76 -4.13 -11.25 -0.34
C THR A 76 -3.68 -12.62 -0.82
N ASP A 77 -4.41 -13.21 -1.79
CA ASP A 77 -4.09 -14.49 -2.40
C ASP A 77 -2.75 -14.46 -3.15
N LEU A 78 -2.47 -13.36 -3.84
CA LEU A 78 -1.20 -13.20 -4.56
C LEU A 78 -0.02 -13.18 -3.59
N ILE A 79 -0.10 -12.40 -2.53
CA ILE A 79 0.98 -12.28 -1.53
C ILE A 79 1.18 -13.58 -0.77
N SER A 80 0.09 -14.26 -0.40
CA SER A 80 0.16 -15.58 0.24
C SER A 80 0.88 -16.60 -0.63
N ASP A 81 0.48 -16.75 -1.90
CA ASP A 81 1.11 -17.70 -2.83
C ASP A 81 2.58 -17.33 -3.13
N MET A 82 2.89 -16.05 -3.22
CA MET A 82 4.26 -15.57 -3.39
C MET A 82 5.14 -15.92 -2.18
N ALA A 83 4.58 -15.78 -0.96
CA ALA A 83 5.27 -16.12 0.28
C ALA A 83 5.58 -17.62 0.38
N ASP A 84 4.80 -18.48 -0.26
CA ASP A 84 5.00 -19.92 -0.27
C ASP A 84 6.05 -20.39 -1.31
N ILE A 85 6.59 -19.49 -2.14
CA ILE A 85 7.66 -19.83 -3.09
C ILE A 85 8.97 -20.09 -2.31
N PRO A 86 9.56 -21.30 -2.41
CA PRO A 86 10.81 -21.61 -1.75
C PRO A 86 11.94 -20.65 -2.19
N GLY A 87 12.60 -20.05 -1.23
CA GLY A 87 13.70 -19.10 -1.48
C GLY A 87 13.32 -17.62 -1.37
N VAL A 88 12.06 -17.27 -1.36
CA VAL A 88 11.58 -15.94 -1.01
C VAL A 88 11.81 -15.71 0.49
N LYS A 89 12.58 -14.67 0.83
CA LYS A 89 12.94 -14.35 2.22
C LYS A 89 12.19 -13.14 2.75
N TRP A 90 11.94 -12.12 1.90
CA TRP A 90 11.19 -10.92 2.30
C TRP A 90 10.28 -10.44 1.15
N ILE A 91 9.06 -10.13 1.52
CA ILE A 91 8.07 -9.46 0.66
C ILE A 91 7.70 -8.14 1.33
N ARG A 92 7.85 -7.04 0.61
CA ARG A 92 7.52 -5.70 1.09
C ARG A 92 6.47 -5.05 0.20
N LEU A 93 5.44 -4.49 0.83
CA LEU A 93 4.28 -3.92 0.14
C LEU A 93 4.39 -2.40 0.06
N HIS A 94 4.20 -1.83 -1.14
CA HIS A 94 4.30 -0.41 -1.40
C HIS A 94 3.03 0.15 -2.06
N TYR A 95 2.71 1.42 -1.75
CA TYR A 95 1.64 2.19 -2.39
C TYR A 95 0.22 1.66 -2.14
N ALA A 96 -0.08 1.31 -0.89
CA ALA A 96 -1.44 1.00 -0.47
C ALA A 96 -2.33 2.25 -0.40
N TYR A 97 -3.62 2.06 -0.60
CA TYR A 97 -4.63 3.10 -0.49
C TYR A 97 -5.53 2.85 0.73
N PRO A 98 -5.92 3.89 1.50
CA PRO A 98 -6.66 3.69 2.74
C PRO A 98 -8.12 3.26 2.54
N ASN A 99 -8.79 3.73 1.47
CA ASN A 99 -10.19 3.40 1.23
C ASN A 99 -10.34 1.96 0.72
N GLN A 100 -11.23 1.19 1.34
CA GLN A 100 -11.49 -0.23 0.98
C GLN A 100 -10.24 -1.11 1.06
N PHE A 101 -9.39 -0.87 2.07
CA PHE A 101 -8.22 -1.71 2.29
C PHE A 101 -8.62 -3.16 2.57
N PRO A 102 -8.04 -4.16 1.88
CA PRO A 102 -8.34 -5.58 2.10
C PRO A 102 -7.77 -6.04 3.44
N MET A 103 -8.62 -6.11 4.45
CA MET A 103 -8.21 -6.37 5.84
C MET A 103 -7.63 -7.77 6.07
N ASP A 104 -7.96 -8.74 5.23
CA ASP A 104 -7.41 -10.09 5.20
C ASP A 104 -5.91 -10.12 4.82
N LEU A 105 -5.42 -9.10 4.14
CA LEU A 105 -3.98 -8.93 3.87
C LEU A 105 -3.17 -8.82 5.16
N LEU A 106 -3.73 -8.24 6.22
CA LEU A 106 -3.07 -8.14 7.53
C LEU A 106 -2.90 -9.52 8.19
N ASP A 107 -3.79 -10.47 7.92
CA ASP A 107 -3.66 -11.83 8.42
C ASP A 107 -2.48 -12.53 7.76
N VAL A 108 -2.31 -12.37 6.44
CA VAL A 108 -1.14 -12.87 5.71
C VAL A 108 0.17 -12.23 6.23
N MET A 109 0.16 -10.91 6.51
CA MET A 109 1.33 -10.23 7.09
C MET A 109 1.68 -10.74 8.49
N ARG A 110 0.68 -11.16 9.28
CA ARG A 110 0.90 -11.74 10.62
C ARG A 110 1.37 -13.20 10.56
N GLU A 111 0.83 -13.99 9.62
CA GLU A 111 0.99 -15.45 9.58
C GLU A 111 2.21 -15.88 8.76
N LYS A 112 2.62 -15.11 7.77
CA LYS A 112 3.76 -15.40 6.90
C LYS A 112 4.99 -14.62 7.37
N GLU A 113 5.96 -15.28 7.99
CA GLU A 113 7.18 -14.68 8.54
C GLU A 113 8.03 -13.93 7.50
N ASN A 114 7.91 -14.30 6.23
CA ASN A 114 8.62 -13.67 5.12
C ASN A 114 7.84 -12.49 4.49
N VAL A 115 6.63 -12.19 4.95
CA VAL A 115 5.94 -10.94 4.61
C VAL A 115 6.27 -9.89 5.67
N CYS A 116 6.96 -8.83 5.27
CA CYS A 116 7.42 -7.81 6.19
C CYS A 116 6.24 -7.14 6.93
N SER A 117 6.36 -6.99 8.25
CA SER A 117 5.46 -6.14 9.05
C SER A 117 5.69 -4.66 8.73
N TYR A 118 5.49 -4.30 7.47
CA TYR A 118 5.72 -2.99 6.90
C TYR A 118 4.66 -2.67 5.84
N LEU A 119 4.09 -1.48 5.92
CA LEU A 119 3.11 -1.01 4.95
C LEU A 119 3.40 0.45 4.58
N ASP A 120 3.51 0.71 3.27
CA ASP A 120 3.57 2.06 2.72
C ASP A 120 2.16 2.44 2.25
N ILE A 121 1.52 3.37 2.97
CA ILE A 121 0.14 3.81 2.74
C ILE A 121 0.05 5.33 2.65
N ALA A 122 -0.36 5.83 1.49
CA ALA A 122 -0.45 7.27 1.23
C ALA A 122 -1.74 7.85 1.83
N LEU A 123 -1.70 8.37 3.06
CA LEU A 123 -2.85 9.03 3.72
C LEU A 123 -3.13 10.40 3.12
N GLN A 124 -2.10 11.16 2.79
CA GLN A 124 -2.11 12.51 2.24
C GLN A 124 -2.55 13.58 3.23
N HIS A 125 -3.70 13.45 3.85
CA HIS A 125 -4.26 14.37 4.83
C HIS A 125 -5.14 13.63 5.86
N ILE A 126 -5.67 14.35 6.86
CA ILE A 126 -6.60 13.81 7.86
C ILE A 126 -7.88 14.64 8.01
N SER A 127 -7.85 15.95 7.74
CA SER A 127 -9.05 16.79 7.79
C SER A 127 -10.06 16.31 6.76
N ASP A 128 -11.31 16.12 7.17
CA ASP A 128 -12.40 15.69 6.29
C ASP A 128 -12.65 16.71 5.17
N HIS A 129 -12.44 18.01 5.45
CA HIS A 129 -12.50 19.07 4.46
C HIS A 129 -11.46 18.82 3.35
N MET A 130 -10.20 18.57 3.70
CA MET A 130 -9.14 18.33 2.74
C MET A 130 -9.28 16.98 2.04
N LEU A 131 -9.62 15.91 2.76
CA LEU A 131 -9.84 14.58 2.16
C LEU A 131 -10.94 14.63 1.08
N THR A 132 -12.02 15.36 1.33
CA THR A 132 -13.10 15.60 0.35
C THR A 132 -12.59 16.35 -0.88
N ARG A 133 -11.87 17.47 -0.68
CA ARG A 133 -11.30 18.27 -1.79
C ARG A 133 -10.27 17.49 -2.60
N MET A 134 -9.47 16.64 -1.95
CA MET A 134 -8.51 15.73 -2.57
C MET A 134 -9.16 14.51 -3.23
N ARG A 135 -10.47 14.30 -3.06
CA ARG A 135 -11.23 13.12 -3.55
C ARG A 135 -10.65 11.81 -3.04
N ARG A 136 -10.39 11.74 -1.72
CA ARG A 136 -9.78 10.54 -1.09
C ARG A 136 -10.80 9.46 -0.74
N HIS A 137 -12.09 9.77 -0.68
CA HIS A 137 -13.18 8.83 -0.35
C HIS A 137 -12.95 8.05 0.95
N VAL A 138 -12.35 8.71 1.93
CA VAL A 138 -12.10 8.22 3.29
C VAL A 138 -12.21 9.40 4.24
N SER A 139 -12.77 9.18 5.42
CA SER A 139 -12.88 10.20 6.47
C SER A 139 -11.72 10.15 7.47
N LYS A 140 -11.60 11.19 8.30
CA LYS A 140 -10.70 11.24 9.46
C LYS A 140 -10.90 10.02 10.35
N GLN A 141 -12.15 9.74 10.73
CA GLN A 141 -12.47 8.65 11.64
C GLN A 141 -12.12 7.28 11.06
N GLU A 142 -12.42 7.05 9.79
CA GLU A 142 -12.07 5.80 9.09
C GLU A 142 -10.54 5.62 9.00
N THR A 143 -9.81 6.70 8.76
CA THR A 143 -8.33 6.67 8.70
C THR A 143 -7.73 6.31 10.06
N ILE A 144 -8.19 6.93 11.15
CA ILE A 144 -7.73 6.64 12.51
C ILE A 144 -8.03 5.18 12.88
N GLU A 145 -9.25 4.71 12.61
CA GLU A 145 -9.64 3.34 12.89
C GLU A 145 -8.81 2.34 12.08
N LEU A 146 -8.53 2.64 10.82
CA LEU A 146 -7.68 1.80 9.95
C LEU A 146 -6.26 1.67 10.53
N ILE A 147 -5.64 2.77 10.96
CA ILE A 147 -4.30 2.75 11.58
C ILE A 147 -4.31 1.92 12.87
N LYS A 148 -5.36 2.07 13.68
CA LYS A 148 -5.53 1.29 14.91
C LYS A 148 -5.61 -0.22 14.59
N GLN A 149 -6.43 -0.61 13.62
CA GLN A 149 -6.56 -2.01 13.20
C GLN A 149 -5.24 -2.57 12.64
N PHE A 150 -4.45 -1.78 11.92
CA PHE A 150 -3.12 -2.22 11.47
C PHE A 150 -2.25 -2.61 12.66
N ARG A 151 -2.20 -1.80 13.71
CA ARG A 151 -1.38 -2.05 14.90
C ARG A 151 -1.89 -3.20 15.76
N GLU A 152 -3.21 -3.34 15.87
CA GLU A 152 -3.84 -4.43 16.62
C GLU A 152 -3.64 -5.79 15.94
N ARG A 153 -3.81 -5.85 14.61
CA ARG A 153 -3.75 -7.11 13.86
C ARG A 153 -2.33 -7.53 13.49
N VAL A 154 -1.42 -6.58 13.34
CA VAL A 154 0.00 -6.86 13.03
C VAL A 154 0.87 -6.12 14.08
N PRO A 155 1.08 -6.71 15.27
CA PRO A 155 1.91 -6.10 16.30
C PRO A 155 3.31 -5.78 15.80
N GLY A 156 3.77 -4.54 16.05
CA GLY A 156 5.08 -4.08 15.58
C GLY A 156 5.11 -3.63 14.12
N ILE A 157 3.98 -3.46 13.45
CA ILE A 157 3.93 -2.97 12.07
C ILE A 157 4.58 -1.57 11.95
N HIS A 158 5.43 -1.43 10.94
CA HIS A 158 6.02 -0.15 10.55
C HIS A 158 5.18 0.47 9.43
N ILE A 159 4.54 1.59 9.71
CA ILE A 159 3.73 2.33 8.75
C ILE A 159 4.55 3.50 8.20
N ARG A 160 4.81 3.47 6.90
CA ARG A 160 5.32 4.62 6.16
C ARG A 160 4.14 5.32 5.50
N THR A 161 4.10 6.65 5.58
CA THR A 161 3.06 7.44 4.91
C THR A 161 3.64 8.65 4.21
N THR A 162 2.86 9.21 3.31
CA THR A 162 3.10 10.53 2.70
C THR A 162 1.98 11.46 3.13
N LEU A 163 2.33 12.64 3.60
CA LEU A 163 1.42 13.73 3.93
C LEU A 163 1.64 14.87 2.96
N MET A 164 0.56 15.57 2.60
CA MET A 164 0.55 16.70 1.67
C MET A 164 0.01 17.94 2.38
N VAL A 165 0.79 19.00 2.38
CA VAL A 165 0.42 20.32 2.91
C VAL A 165 0.40 21.34 1.79
N GLY A 166 -0.32 22.46 1.98
CA GLY A 166 -0.43 23.52 0.99
C GLY A 166 -1.37 23.18 -0.17
N PHE A 167 -2.23 22.18 -0.02
CA PHE A 167 -3.24 21.90 -1.03
C PHE A 167 -4.25 23.08 -1.13
N PRO A 168 -4.69 23.47 -2.35
CA PRO A 168 -5.57 24.63 -2.51
C PRO A 168 -6.81 24.58 -1.63
N GLY A 169 -6.96 25.58 -0.76
CA GLY A 169 -8.07 25.73 0.19
C GLY A 169 -7.82 25.10 1.57
N GLU A 170 -6.62 24.60 1.84
CA GLU A 170 -6.21 24.20 3.19
C GLU A 170 -6.20 25.41 4.13
N THR A 171 -6.75 25.23 5.33
CA THR A 171 -6.76 26.23 6.40
C THR A 171 -5.75 25.89 7.48
N ASP A 172 -5.50 26.84 8.38
CA ASP A 172 -4.61 26.60 9.53
C ASP A 172 -5.18 25.52 10.47
N GLU A 173 -6.51 25.40 10.55
CA GLU A 173 -7.19 24.36 11.33
C GLU A 173 -7.00 22.98 10.67
N ASP A 174 -7.12 22.87 9.35
CA ASP A 174 -6.85 21.63 8.60
C ASP A 174 -5.41 21.15 8.83
N PHE A 175 -4.45 22.09 8.78
CA PHE A 175 -3.04 21.79 9.04
C PHE A 175 -2.80 21.37 10.50
N ALA A 176 -3.46 22.01 11.48
CA ALA A 176 -3.35 21.63 12.87
C ALA A 176 -3.85 20.20 13.12
N GLU A 177 -4.98 19.79 12.50
CA GLU A 177 -5.46 18.41 12.56
C GLU A 177 -4.44 17.41 11.94
N LEU A 178 -3.78 17.78 10.85
CA LEU A 178 -2.76 16.95 10.22
C LEU A 178 -1.53 16.78 11.12
N MET A 179 -1.12 17.83 11.80
CA MET A 179 -0.02 17.77 12.77
C MET A 179 -0.36 16.87 13.95
N GLU A 180 -1.58 16.92 14.47
CA GLU A 180 -2.06 16.04 15.53
C GLU A 180 -1.99 14.57 15.10
N LEU A 181 -2.48 14.22 13.91
CA LEU A 181 -2.35 12.87 13.36
C LEU A 181 -0.90 12.41 13.32
N SER A 182 -0.01 13.25 12.78
CA SER A 182 1.40 12.90 12.63
C SER A 182 2.07 12.60 13.97
N LEU A 183 1.78 13.39 15.00
CA LEU A 183 2.41 13.26 16.33
C LEU A 183 1.83 12.12 17.18
N ILE A 184 0.52 11.89 17.10
CA ILE A 184 -0.19 10.96 18.01
C ILE A 184 -0.39 9.59 17.38
N HIS A 185 -0.71 9.53 16.09
CA HIS A 185 -1.15 8.29 15.45
C HIS A 185 -0.10 7.64 14.54
N ILE A 186 0.87 8.39 14.02
CA ILE A 186 1.88 7.86 13.07
C ILE A 186 3.26 7.80 13.72
N SER A 187 3.69 8.91 14.31
CA SER A 187 4.97 9.00 15.00
C SER A 187 4.75 8.69 16.48
N GLU A 188 4.78 7.41 16.86
CA GLU A 188 4.94 7.13 18.30
C GLU A 188 6.30 7.66 18.74
N PRO A 189 6.34 8.57 19.76
CA PRO A 189 7.62 8.95 20.32
C PRO A 189 8.25 7.68 20.89
N THR A 190 9.34 7.26 20.30
CA THR A 190 10.22 6.26 20.92
C THR A 190 10.66 6.80 22.29
N ARG A 191 10.12 6.25 23.35
CA ARG A 191 10.60 6.47 24.72
C ARG A 191 11.82 5.62 25.00
#